data_d95cd98fd40c956f38c497c0d8cf779b
#
_entry.id   d95cd98fd40c956f38c497c0d8cf779b
#
_cell.length_a   1.000
_cell.length_b   1.000
_cell.length_c   1.000
_cell.angle_alpha   90.00
_cell.angle_beta   90.00
_cell.angle_gamma   90.00
#
_symmetry.space_group_name_H-M   'P 1'
#
loop_
_entity.id
_entity.type
_entity.pdbx_description
1 polymer ?
#
loop_
_entity_poly.entity_id
_entity_poly.type
_entity_poly.pdbx_seq_one_letter_code
_entity_poly.pdbx_strand_id
1 'polypeptide(L)'
;MAELNENYLRLQGRGVQLEEDAQEEHRVQVHQWFRGNKQVLLANFVIGTVDQLLLAALAQKHVMLRHLGLAGKVVIIDECHAYDTYMNCYLDRTLEWLGWYKVPVILLSATLPARRRTELVEAYRQKKAAPDAPWKTSCGYPLLTWTDGAEVKQTAIPPDAPGQTVQLTTLTEPELPALLRRKLVEGGCAGVIVNTVKKAQKIAQLLRESLPDKEVQLFHAQFLMPDRAARENQLMARVGKGSAPECRNDLIVVGTQVMEQSLDIDLDVLVTELCPMDLLLQRIGRLHRHHRSRPAPLQQACCAVLDTGEDAFDAGSEAVYGRWLLWRTRNFLPRSIRLPEEISPLVQRVYGWEREAPGGAQGEEMRCVYEQTQEKKKARAEAYLVPQPETHRLAQLNTLDDWMQNEGARSDPAARAAVRDGDPSVEVLVMQCRADGSIHFLPWQEGGSAVAADSPPPPETALKIARQKLRLPAVFGKAWKVDRVIRELEADNRSRLAAWQLSPLLHGELILLLDENLTARLAGMELCYDRENGLTYQKEETDEGN
;
A
#
# COMPACT_ATOMS: atom_id res chain seq x y z
N MET A 1 4.42 1.32 -12.33
CA MET A 1 3.47 0.25 -11.97
C MET A 1 2.22 0.21 -12.85
N ALA A 2 1.57 1.33 -13.17
CA ALA A 2 0.43 1.32 -14.10
C ALA A 2 0.80 0.80 -15.51
N GLU A 3 2.01 1.01 -15.95
CA GLU A 3 2.51 0.57 -17.27
C GLU A 3 2.73 -0.94 -17.39
N LEU A 4 2.78 -1.66 -16.27
CA LEU A 4 2.97 -3.11 -16.23
C LEU A 4 1.68 -3.87 -15.83
N ASN A 5 0.56 -3.17 -15.65
CA ASN A 5 -0.73 -3.81 -15.45
C ASN A 5 -1.08 -4.62 -16.71
N GLU A 6 -1.52 -5.88 -16.55
CA GLU A 6 -1.84 -6.77 -17.68
C GLU A 6 -2.84 -6.18 -18.67
N ASN A 7 -3.82 -5.44 -18.17
CA ASN A 7 -4.80 -4.78 -19.04
C ASN A 7 -4.18 -3.66 -19.85
N TYR A 8 -3.25 -2.90 -19.28
CA TYR A 8 -2.51 -1.85 -19.98
C TYR A 8 -1.57 -2.43 -21.04
N LEU A 9 -0.87 -3.53 -20.72
CA LEU A 9 0.00 -4.24 -21.66
C LEU A 9 -0.77 -4.92 -22.79
N ARG A 10 -1.97 -5.45 -22.53
CA ARG A 10 -2.89 -5.94 -23.57
C ARG A 10 -3.33 -4.81 -24.50
N LEU A 11 -3.53 -3.60 -24.00
CA LEU A 11 -3.83 -2.42 -24.81
C LEU A 11 -2.63 -1.98 -25.67
N GLN A 12 -1.40 -2.09 -25.16
CA GLN A 12 -0.19 -1.78 -25.94
C GLN A 12 0.13 -2.84 -27.00
N GLY A 13 -0.04 -4.13 -26.69
CA GLY A 13 0.27 -5.23 -27.59
C GLY A 13 -0.70 -5.40 -28.78
N ARG A 14 -1.88 -4.76 -28.73
CA ARG A 14 -2.89 -4.80 -29.79
C ARG A 14 -2.85 -3.61 -30.75
N GLY A 15 -1.86 -2.79 -30.68
CA GLY A 15 -1.75 -1.58 -31.49
C GLY A 15 -1.03 -1.79 -32.82
N VAL A 16 -1.29 -2.84 -33.62
CA VAL A 16 -1.13 -2.92 -35.08
C VAL A 16 -1.56 -4.33 -35.53
N GLN A 17 -2.84 -4.48 -35.84
CA GLN A 17 -3.31 -5.31 -36.95
C GLN A 17 -4.73 -4.84 -37.28
N LEU A 18 -4.86 -4.21 -38.44
CA LEU A 18 -6.12 -4.03 -39.14
C LEU A 18 -6.45 -5.40 -39.74
N GLU A 19 -7.35 -6.14 -39.10
CA GLU A 19 -8.14 -7.15 -39.75
C GLU A 19 -9.61 -6.82 -39.51
N GLU A 20 -10.29 -6.57 -40.58
CA GLU A 20 -11.74 -6.49 -40.72
C GLU A 20 -12.31 -7.86 -40.32
N ASP A 21 -13.38 -7.85 -39.52
CA ASP A 21 -14.22 -8.93 -39.01
C ASP A 21 -13.97 -9.39 -37.58
N ALA A 22 -14.58 -8.65 -36.63
CA ALA A 22 -15.22 -9.19 -35.43
C ALA A 22 -16.01 -8.11 -34.66
N GLN A 23 -17.20 -8.46 -34.29
CA GLN A 23 -18.24 -7.74 -33.56
C GLN A 23 -17.77 -6.66 -32.58
N GLU A 24 -18.45 -5.52 -32.57
CA GLU A 24 -18.24 -4.33 -31.76
C GLU A 24 -18.15 -4.61 -30.26
N GLU A 25 -16.98 -4.95 -29.76
CA GLU A 25 -16.59 -4.64 -28.41
C GLU A 25 -15.95 -3.26 -28.39
N HIS A 26 -16.49 -2.33 -27.64
CA HIS A 26 -15.98 -0.98 -27.48
C HIS A 26 -14.54 -1.00 -26.97
N ARG A 27 -13.58 -0.95 -27.89
CA ARG A 27 -12.14 -0.90 -27.56
C ARG A 27 -11.75 0.54 -27.27
N VAL A 28 -11.37 0.83 -26.05
CA VAL A 28 -10.74 2.10 -25.69
C VAL A 28 -9.32 2.11 -26.28
N GLN A 29 -9.09 2.89 -27.34
CA GLN A 29 -7.77 3.11 -27.90
C GLN A 29 -7.12 4.35 -27.28
N VAL A 30 -5.94 4.18 -26.68
CA VAL A 30 -5.15 5.31 -26.19
C VAL A 30 -4.37 5.90 -27.37
N HIS A 31 -4.65 7.16 -27.70
CA HIS A 31 -3.94 7.86 -28.74
C HIS A 31 -2.43 7.92 -28.45
N GLN A 32 -1.61 7.72 -29.48
CA GLN A 32 -0.14 7.62 -29.36
C GLN A 32 0.51 8.85 -28.67
N TRP A 33 -0.10 10.03 -28.81
CA TRP A 33 0.34 11.26 -28.16
C TRP A 33 0.29 11.22 -26.62
N PHE A 34 -0.61 10.42 -26.02
CA PHE A 34 -0.74 10.24 -24.57
C PHE A 34 0.18 9.14 -24.00
N ARG A 35 1.02 8.52 -24.81
CA ARG A 35 1.92 7.43 -24.36
C ARG A 35 3.16 7.91 -23.62
N GLY A 36 3.42 9.22 -23.49
CA GLY A 36 4.52 9.77 -22.70
C GLY A 36 4.14 9.92 -21.22
N ASN A 37 5.03 9.52 -20.30
CA ASN A 37 4.81 9.54 -18.84
C ASN A 37 4.27 10.85 -18.26
N LYS A 38 4.49 11.98 -18.95
CA LYS A 38 4.05 13.32 -18.49
C LYS A 38 2.75 13.77 -19.15
N GLN A 39 2.42 13.26 -20.33
CA GLN A 39 1.25 13.66 -21.13
C GLN A 39 -0.02 12.88 -20.77
N VAL A 40 0.12 11.76 -20.07
CA VAL A 40 -1.01 10.91 -19.65
C VAL A 40 -2.07 11.71 -18.87
N LEU A 41 -1.64 12.65 -18.03
CA LEU A 41 -2.56 13.49 -17.25
C LEU A 41 -3.44 14.42 -18.10
N LEU A 42 -3.09 14.67 -19.34
CA LEU A 42 -3.89 15.48 -20.28
C LEU A 42 -5.03 14.69 -20.93
N ALA A 43 -5.05 13.37 -20.82
CA ALA A 43 -6.14 12.54 -21.31
C ALA A 43 -7.45 12.85 -20.56
N ASN A 44 -8.61 12.67 -21.23
CA ASN A 44 -9.92 12.95 -20.63
C ASN A 44 -10.21 12.08 -19.41
N PHE A 45 -9.81 10.80 -19.44
CA PHE A 45 -9.91 9.86 -18.32
C PHE A 45 -8.52 9.36 -17.95
N VAL A 46 -8.20 9.46 -16.67
CA VAL A 46 -6.90 9.02 -16.13
C VAL A 46 -7.16 8.19 -14.90
N ILE A 47 -6.58 6.99 -14.85
CA ILE A 47 -6.53 6.15 -13.65
C ILE A 47 -5.06 6.04 -13.26
N GLY A 48 -4.76 6.32 -12.00
CA GLY A 48 -3.39 6.31 -11.50
C GLY A 48 -3.32 6.13 -9.99
N THR A 49 -2.10 6.09 -9.47
CA THR A 49 -1.89 6.11 -8.02
C THR A 49 -2.06 7.53 -7.48
N VAL A 50 -2.44 7.64 -6.23
CA VAL A 50 -2.54 8.95 -5.55
C VAL A 50 -1.23 9.74 -5.62
N ASP A 51 -0.08 9.06 -5.59
CA ASP A 51 1.24 9.73 -5.71
C ASP A 51 1.31 10.62 -6.97
N GLN A 52 0.75 10.17 -8.09
CA GLN A 52 0.71 10.96 -9.33
C GLN A 52 -0.12 12.25 -9.20
N LEU A 53 -1.18 12.21 -8.40
CA LEU A 53 -1.96 13.40 -8.06
C LEU A 53 -1.19 14.32 -7.12
N LEU A 54 -0.61 13.79 -6.03
CA LEU A 54 0.11 14.56 -5.02
C LEU A 54 1.36 15.26 -5.58
N LEU A 55 1.95 14.75 -6.66
CA LEU A 55 3.02 15.44 -7.39
C LEU A 55 2.60 16.82 -7.93
N ALA A 56 1.31 17.14 -7.99
CA ALA A 56 0.85 18.48 -8.32
C ALA A 56 1.14 19.50 -7.21
N ALA A 57 1.30 19.04 -5.97
CA ALA A 57 1.66 19.88 -4.83
C ALA A 57 3.18 19.97 -4.59
N LEU A 58 3.99 19.20 -5.32
CA LEU A 58 5.43 19.14 -5.17
C LEU A 58 6.12 20.15 -6.10
N ALA A 59 7.01 21.00 -5.57
CA ALA A 59 7.81 21.94 -6.34
C ALA A 59 8.87 21.21 -7.18
N GLN A 60 8.49 20.76 -8.38
CA GLN A 60 9.32 20.00 -9.31
C GLN A 60 9.17 20.49 -10.75
N LYS A 61 10.08 20.05 -11.64
CA LYS A 61 9.97 20.33 -13.07
C LYS A 61 8.63 19.85 -13.63
N HIS A 62 8.02 20.66 -14.51
CA HIS A 62 6.77 20.36 -15.22
C HIS A 62 5.52 20.27 -14.31
N VAL A 63 5.54 20.83 -13.09
CA VAL A 63 4.38 20.86 -12.21
C VAL A 63 3.17 21.55 -12.89
N MET A 64 3.41 22.57 -13.71
CA MET A 64 2.37 23.29 -14.47
C MET A 64 1.59 22.37 -15.43
N LEU A 65 2.25 21.40 -16.04
CA LEU A 65 1.57 20.41 -16.89
C LEU A 65 0.58 19.55 -16.09
N ARG A 66 0.91 19.24 -14.83
CA ARG A 66 0.00 18.53 -13.92
C ARG A 66 -1.21 19.38 -13.56
N HIS A 67 -1.00 20.66 -13.23
CA HIS A 67 -2.09 21.59 -12.96
C HIS A 67 -3.01 21.76 -14.17
N LEU A 68 -2.45 21.93 -15.38
CA LEU A 68 -3.21 21.97 -16.62
C LEU A 68 -4.02 20.68 -16.83
N GLY A 69 -3.40 19.52 -16.59
CA GLY A 69 -4.04 18.22 -16.73
C GLY A 69 -5.18 18.00 -15.74
N LEU A 70 -5.14 18.59 -14.55
CA LEU A 70 -6.18 18.48 -13.52
C LEU A 70 -7.30 19.50 -13.69
N ALA A 71 -6.98 20.68 -14.22
CA ALA A 71 -7.99 21.73 -14.46
C ALA A 71 -9.11 21.23 -15.38
N GLY A 72 -10.36 21.41 -14.96
CA GLY A 72 -11.53 21.00 -15.74
C GLY A 72 -11.90 19.51 -15.64
N LYS A 73 -11.22 18.71 -14.81
CA LYS A 73 -11.60 17.31 -14.52
C LYS A 73 -12.47 17.18 -13.27
N VAL A 74 -13.03 16.01 -13.06
CA VAL A 74 -13.52 15.55 -11.76
C VAL A 74 -12.44 14.65 -11.17
N VAL A 75 -12.01 14.92 -9.95
CA VAL A 75 -10.97 14.16 -9.25
C VAL A 75 -11.63 13.27 -8.20
N ILE A 76 -11.37 11.97 -8.28
CA ILE A 76 -11.85 10.98 -7.30
C ILE A 76 -10.63 10.39 -6.62
N ILE A 77 -10.57 10.47 -5.29
CA ILE A 77 -9.48 9.93 -4.46
C ILE A 77 -10.07 8.88 -3.54
N ASP A 78 -9.63 7.65 -3.71
CA ASP A 78 -10.03 6.54 -2.87
C ASP A 78 -9.03 6.31 -1.73
N GLU A 79 -9.49 5.72 -0.61
CA GLU A 79 -8.71 5.38 0.58
C GLU A 79 -7.91 6.57 1.15
N CYS A 80 -8.51 7.76 1.18
CA CYS A 80 -7.81 9.00 1.61
C CYS A 80 -7.41 9.04 3.10
N HIS A 81 -7.81 8.04 3.90
CA HIS A 81 -7.40 7.89 5.30
C HIS A 81 -6.01 7.24 5.47
N ALA A 82 -5.53 6.51 4.46
CA ALA A 82 -4.29 5.71 4.54
C ALA A 82 -3.00 6.54 4.44
N TYR A 83 -3.09 7.87 4.47
CA TYR A 83 -1.94 8.75 4.25
C TYR A 83 -1.32 9.20 5.56
N ASP A 84 0.01 9.15 5.62
CA ASP A 84 0.76 9.71 6.75
C ASP A 84 0.77 11.26 6.71
N THR A 85 1.30 11.88 7.76
CA THR A 85 1.34 13.35 7.88
C THR A 85 2.10 14.02 6.74
N TYR A 86 3.16 13.38 6.22
CA TYR A 86 3.93 13.90 5.11
C TYR A 86 3.08 13.96 3.82
N MET A 87 2.45 12.85 3.45
CA MET A 87 1.52 12.78 2.31
C MET A 87 0.33 13.71 2.47
N ASN A 88 -0.19 13.84 3.69
CA ASN A 88 -1.31 14.71 4.00
C ASN A 88 -1.01 16.19 3.69
N CYS A 89 0.22 16.65 3.89
CA CYS A 89 0.62 18.01 3.50
C CYS A 89 0.48 18.25 1.99
N TYR A 90 0.87 17.26 1.17
CA TYR A 90 0.71 17.35 -0.28
C TYR A 90 -0.76 17.23 -0.72
N LEU A 91 -1.54 16.38 -0.04
CA LEU A 91 -2.97 16.27 -0.33
C LEU A 91 -3.69 17.60 -0.02
N ASP A 92 -3.43 18.20 1.12
CA ASP A 92 -4.04 19.49 1.50
C ASP A 92 -3.69 20.57 0.49
N ARG A 93 -2.42 20.69 0.09
CA ARG A 93 -1.99 21.64 -0.92
C ARG A 93 -2.60 21.35 -2.30
N THR A 94 -2.74 20.10 -2.67
CA THR A 94 -3.42 19.71 -3.92
C THR A 94 -4.89 20.13 -3.86
N LEU A 95 -5.58 19.90 -2.74
CA LEU A 95 -6.98 20.32 -2.54
C LEU A 95 -7.15 21.82 -2.58
N GLU A 96 -6.23 22.61 -2.00
CA GLU A 96 -6.23 24.06 -2.10
C GLU A 96 -6.22 24.53 -3.56
N TRP A 97 -5.35 23.94 -4.40
CA TRP A 97 -5.29 24.27 -5.82
C TRP A 97 -6.51 23.79 -6.61
N LEU A 98 -7.01 22.57 -6.34
CA LEU A 98 -8.23 22.05 -6.97
C LEU A 98 -9.45 22.92 -6.62
N GLY A 99 -9.56 23.36 -5.36
CA GLY A 99 -10.59 24.29 -4.92
C GLY A 99 -10.50 25.65 -5.61
N TRP A 100 -9.26 26.16 -5.80
CA TRP A 100 -9.01 27.39 -6.54
C TRP A 100 -9.46 27.28 -8.01
N TYR A 101 -9.20 26.14 -8.66
CA TYR A 101 -9.65 25.86 -10.02
C TYR A 101 -11.13 25.51 -10.12
N LYS A 102 -11.83 25.38 -8.98
CA LYS A 102 -13.22 24.89 -8.89
C LYS A 102 -13.40 23.49 -9.49
N VAL A 103 -12.38 22.67 -9.39
CA VAL A 103 -12.41 21.27 -9.80
C VAL A 103 -13.25 20.48 -8.80
N PRO A 104 -14.30 19.76 -9.22
CA PRO A 104 -15.04 18.88 -8.33
C PRO A 104 -14.16 17.76 -7.80
N VAL A 105 -14.19 17.54 -6.48
CA VAL A 105 -13.39 16.51 -5.80
C VAL A 105 -14.31 15.60 -5.00
N ILE A 106 -14.12 14.29 -5.15
CA ILE A 106 -14.79 13.25 -4.36
C ILE A 106 -13.70 12.49 -3.58
N LEU A 107 -13.82 12.51 -2.25
CA LEU A 107 -12.92 11.77 -1.35
C LEU A 107 -13.69 10.59 -0.74
N LEU A 108 -13.15 9.39 -0.92
CA LEU A 108 -13.71 8.16 -0.38
C LEU A 108 -12.83 7.64 0.76
N SER A 109 -13.46 7.19 1.84
CA SER A 109 -12.74 6.68 3.01
C SER A 109 -13.64 5.78 3.84
N ALA A 110 -13.12 4.65 4.30
CA ALA A 110 -13.82 3.76 5.22
C ALA A 110 -13.74 4.25 6.68
N THR A 111 -12.66 4.94 7.06
CA THR A 111 -12.32 5.21 8.47
C THR A 111 -11.69 6.59 8.66
N LEU A 112 -12.40 7.67 8.27
CA LEU A 112 -11.86 9.02 8.30
C LEU A 112 -12.10 9.70 9.67
N PRO A 113 -11.04 10.11 10.42
CA PRO A 113 -11.19 10.90 11.62
C PRO A 113 -11.85 12.25 11.34
N ALA A 114 -12.72 12.72 12.26
CA ALA A 114 -13.46 14.00 12.11
C ALA A 114 -12.52 15.21 11.95
N ARG A 115 -11.38 15.19 12.66
CA ARG A 115 -10.34 16.21 12.50
C ARG A 115 -9.81 16.22 11.05
N ARG A 116 -9.44 15.04 10.52
CA ARG A 116 -8.91 14.95 9.15
C ARG A 116 -9.94 15.36 8.11
N ARG A 117 -11.21 14.95 8.29
CA ARG A 117 -12.32 15.41 7.45
C ARG A 117 -12.41 16.92 7.45
N THR A 118 -12.27 17.55 8.61
CA THR A 118 -12.28 19.02 8.74
C THR A 118 -11.14 19.66 7.96
N GLU A 119 -9.92 19.16 8.12
CA GLU A 119 -8.72 19.65 7.42
C GLU A 119 -8.89 19.57 5.90
N LEU A 120 -9.37 18.46 5.37
CA LEU A 120 -9.63 18.27 3.93
C LEU A 120 -10.66 19.27 3.37
N VAL A 121 -11.78 19.46 4.08
CA VAL A 121 -12.82 20.40 3.66
C VAL A 121 -12.31 21.85 3.74
N GLU A 122 -11.58 22.19 4.80
CA GLU A 122 -11.00 23.54 4.96
C GLU A 122 -9.93 23.82 3.90
N ALA A 123 -9.10 22.84 3.55
CA ALA A 123 -8.10 22.96 2.49
C ALA A 123 -8.76 23.24 1.13
N TYR A 124 -9.75 22.44 0.74
CA TYR A 124 -10.47 22.66 -0.52
C TYR A 124 -11.17 24.02 -0.58
N ARG A 125 -11.78 24.44 0.52
CA ARG A 125 -12.48 25.74 0.61
C ARG A 125 -11.52 26.93 0.78
N GLN A 126 -10.26 26.68 1.16
CA GLN A 126 -9.28 27.71 1.56
C GLN A 126 -9.83 28.64 2.67
N LYS A 127 -10.70 28.12 3.50
CA LYS A 127 -11.37 28.86 4.56
C LYS A 127 -11.54 28.01 5.80
N LYS A 128 -11.07 28.51 6.93
CA LYS A 128 -11.30 27.89 8.23
C LYS A 128 -12.78 27.97 8.60
N ALA A 129 -13.32 26.86 9.09
CA ALA A 129 -14.67 26.83 9.63
C ALA A 129 -14.67 27.32 11.08
N ALA A 130 -15.85 27.83 11.55
CA ALA A 130 -16.03 28.18 12.95
C ALA A 130 -15.65 26.97 13.85
N PRO A 131 -15.02 27.21 15.01
CA PRO A 131 -14.60 26.13 15.91
C PRO A 131 -15.76 25.22 16.36
N ASP A 132 -16.93 25.79 16.53
CA ASP A 132 -18.18 25.17 16.99
C ASP A 132 -19.08 24.66 15.87
N ALA A 133 -18.62 24.68 14.61
CA ALA A 133 -19.42 24.21 13.48
C ALA A 133 -19.85 22.73 13.67
N PRO A 134 -21.17 22.40 13.67
CA PRO A 134 -21.69 21.08 14.02
C PRO A 134 -21.13 19.94 13.17
N TRP A 135 -20.85 20.22 11.90
CA TRP A 135 -20.32 19.22 10.98
C TRP A 135 -18.90 18.73 11.33
N LYS A 136 -18.13 19.47 12.14
CA LYS A 136 -16.77 19.09 12.57
C LYS A 136 -16.79 17.89 13.52
N THR A 137 -17.80 17.79 14.38
CA THR A 137 -17.88 16.79 15.45
C THR A 137 -18.83 15.63 15.15
N SER A 138 -19.49 15.65 13.99
CA SER A 138 -20.42 14.58 13.60
C SER A 138 -19.71 13.24 13.49
N CYS A 139 -20.27 12.21 14.13
CA CYS A 139 -19.79 10.83 14.16
C CYS A 139 -20.71 9.84 13.42
N GLY A 140 -21.61 10.32 12.57
CA GLY A 140 -22.46 9.47 11.74
C GLY A 140 -21.63 8.52 10.86
N TYR A 141 -22.18 7.35 10.54
CA TYR A 141 -21.54 6.37 9.64
C TYR A 141 -22.59 5.49 8.95
N PRO A 142 -22.58 5.35 7.62
CA PRO A 142 -21.84 6.19 6.67
C PRO A 142 -22.25 7.65 6.72
N LEU A 143 -21.32 8.57 6.45
CA LEU A 143 -21.52 10.00 6.51
C LEU A 143 -21.08 10.69 5.21
N LEU A 144 -22.01 11.37 4.54
CA LEU A 144 -21.71 12.24 3.41
C LEU A 144 -21.50 13.67 3.90
N THR A 145 -20.35 14.26 3.59
CA THR A 145 -20.04 15.67 3.84
C THR A 145 -19.71 16.34 2.52
N TRP A 146 -20.36 17.44 2.17
CA TRP A 146 -20.08 18.15 0.91
C TRP A 146 -20.13 19.66 1.08
N THR A 147 -19.55 20.36 0.13
CA THR A 147 -19.57 21.82 0.06
C THR A 147 -19.65 22.26 -1.40
N ASP A 148 -20.38 23.36 -1.62
CA ASP A 148 -20.39 24.11 -2.88
C ASP A 148 -19.42 25.30 -2.85
N GLY A 149 -18.57 25.39 -1.81
CA GLY A 149 -17.67 26.50 -1.53
C GLY A 149 -18.25 27.52 -0.53
N ALA A 150 -19.57 27.68 -0.44
CA ALA A 150 -20.23 28.61 0.48
C ALA A 150 -20.46 27.97 1.85
N GLU A 151 -21.18 26.86 1.88
CA GLU A 151 -21.57 26.14 3.09
C GLU A 151 -21.04 24.71 3.09
N VAL A 152 -20.96 24.13 4.28
CA VAL A 152 -20.69 22.69 4.46
C VAL A 152 -21.97 22.02 4.94
N LYS A 153 -22.39 21.01 4.19
CA LYS A 153 -23.60 20.22 4.45
C LYS A 153 -23.23 18.80 4.77
N GLN A 154 -24.03 18.15 5.58
CA GLN A 154 -23.84 16.73 5.95
C GLN A 154 -25.16 15.98 5.99
N THR A 155 -25.09 14.70 5.65
CA THR A 155 -26.17 13.75 5.89
C THR A 155 -25.59 12.39 6.29
N ALA A 156 -26.18 11.80 7.30
CA ALA A 156 -25.89 10.40 7.63
C ALA A 156 -26.76 9.50 6.74
N ILE A 157 -26.20 8.44 6.23
CA ILE A 157 -26.87 7.44 5.40
C ILE A 157 -27.23 6.27 6.31
N PRO A 158 -28.51 5.84 6.38
CA PRO A 158 -28.87 4.68 7.15
C PRO A 158 -28.19 3.42 6.55
N PRO A 159 -27.71 2.47 7.38
CA PRO A 159 -27.13 1.23 6.88
C PRO A 159 -28.20 0.38 6.21
N ASP A 160 -27.86 -0.25 5.07
CA ASP A 160 -28.78 -1.09 4.30
C ASP A 160 -28.95 -2.51 4.88
N ALA A 161 -28.06 -2.93 5.77
CA ALA A 161 -28.03 -4.29 6.33
C ALA A 161 -28.04 -4.26 7.87
N PRO A 162 -28.57 -5.32 8.51
CA PRO A 162 -28.48 -5.44 9.95
C PRO A 162 -27.02 -5.50 10.41
N GLY A 163 -26.75 -4.84 11.54
CA GLY A 163 -25.41 -4.77 12.10
C GLY A 163 -24.87 -6.16 12.50
N GLN A 164 -23.56 -6.31 12.42
CA GLN A 164 -22.82 -7.50 12.83
C GLN A 164 -22.08 -7.24 14.13
N THR A 165 -22.17 -8.16 15.09
CA THR A 165 -21.37 -8.12 16.32
C THR A 165 -20.16 -9.02 16.18
N VAL A 166 -18.95 -8.45 16.31
CA VAL A 166 -17.68 -9.17 16.29
C VAL A 166 -17.13 -9.26 17.71
N GLN A 167 -16.87 -10.47 18.19
CA GLN A 167 -16.20 -10.69 19.49
C GLN A 167 -14.71 -10.49 19.36
N LEU A 168 -14.12 -9.72 20.28
CA LEU A 168 -12.70 -9.46 20.34
C LEU A 168 -12.06 -10.19 21.53
N THR A 169 -10.92 -10.82 21.29
CA THR A 169 -10.09 -11.44 22.32
C THR A 169 -8.63 -11.04 22.10
N THR A 170 -7.87 -10.95 23.18
CA THR A 170 -6.41 -10.77 23.10
C THR A 170 -5.73 -12.13 23.18
N LEU A 171 -4.66 -12.32 22.44
CA LEU A 171 -3.95 -13.58 22.28
C LEU A 171 -2.45 -13.31 22.21
N THR A 172 -1.65 -14.16 22.82
CA THR A 172 -0.20 -14.18 22.61
C THR A 172 0.20 -15.11 21.46
N GLU A 173 1.38 -14.88 20.85
CA GLU A 173 1.84 -15.68 19.70
C GLU A 173 1.87 -17.20 19.98
N PRO A 174 2.34 -17.70 21.16
CA PRO A 174 2.33 -19.14 21.47
C PRO A 174 0.94 -19.78 21.55
N GLU A 175 -0.11 -19.01 21.84
CA GLU A 175 -1.49 -19.50 21.95
C GLU A 175 -2.18 -19.64 20.58
N LEU A 176 -1.62 -19.04 19.53
CA LEU A 176 -2.19 -18.99 18.19
C LEU A 176 -2.51 -20.38 17.60
N PRO A 177 -1.61 -21.38 17.61
CA PRO A 177 -1.93 -22.70 17.06
C PRO A 177 -3.09 -23.40 17.79
N ALA A 178 -3.17 -23.25 19.12
CA ALA A 178 -4.25 -23.83 19.92
C ALA A 178 -5.60 -23.20 19.62
N LEU A 179 -5.66 -21.87 19.42
CA LEU A 179 -6.87 -21.18 18.99
C LEU A 179 -7.36 -21.69 17.63
N LEU A 180 -6.46 -21.72 16.64
CA LEU A 180 -6.82 -22.13 15.27
C LEU A 180 -7.24 -23.60 15.20
N ARG A 181 -6.57 -24.51 15.91
CA ARG A 181 -6.96 -25.92 16.00
C ARG A 181 -8.39 -26.06 16.53
N ARG A 182 -8.74 -25.33 17.59
CA ARG A 182 -10.09 -25.34 18.17
C ARG A 182 -11.15 -24.75 17.24
N LYS A 183 -10.82 -23.65 16.54
CA LYS A 183 -11.77 -22.97 15.65
C LYS A 183 -12.01 -23.73 14.35
N LEU A 184 -10.99 -24.36 13.79
CA LEU A 184 -11.06 -25.09 12.51
C LEU A 184 -11.31 -26.59 12.67
N VAL A 185 -11.82 -27.04 13.81
CA VAL A 185 -12.08 -28.49 14.08
C VAL A 185 -13.14 -29.07 13.14
N GLU A 186 -14.10 -28.28 12.70
CA GLU A 186 -15.17 -28.65 11.77
C GLU A 186 -14.96 -28.06 10.35
N GLY A 187 -13.72 -27.69 10.02
CA GLY A 187 -13.38 -27.01 8.76
C GLY A 187 -13.53 -25.50 8.80
N GLY A 188 -13.62 -24.87 7.62
CA GLY A 188 -13.64 -23.42 7.47
C GLY A 188 -12.25 -22.82 7.22
N CYS A 189 -12.14 -21.50 7.18
CA CYS A 189 -10.89 -20.80 6.92
C CYS A 189 -10.55 -19.74 7.96
N ALA A 190 -9.24 -19.57 8.20
CA ALA A 190 -8.71 -18.54 9.06
C ALA A 190 -7.85 -17.55 8.28
N GLY A 191 -7.94 -16.26 8.65
CA GLY A 191 -6.96 -15.25 8.26
C GLY A 191 -6.08 -14.87 9.43
N VAL A 192 -4.78 -14.77 9.20
CA VAL A 192 -3.79 -14.26 10.16
C VAL A 192 -3.08 -13.08 9.52
N ILE A 193 -3.38 -11.86 9.96
CA ILE A 193 -2.84 -10.62 9.38
C ILE A 193 -1.85 -10.01 10.36
N VAL A 194 -0.59 -9.90 9.92
CA VAL A 194 0.50 -9.32 10.72
C VAL A 194 1.10 -8.09 10.04
N ASN A 195 1.93 -7.36 10.78
CA ASN A 195 2.38 -6.03 10.37
C ASN A 195 3.66 -6.05 9.52
N THR A 196 4.42 -7.15 9.55
CA THR A 196 5.68 -7.27 8.79
C THR A 196 5.77 -8.58 8.03
N VAL A 197 6.45 -8.58 6.88
CA VAL A 197 6.67 -9.78 6.07
C VAL A 197 7.46 -10.83 6.86
N LYS A 198 8.52 -10.44 7.57
CA LYS A 198 9.33 -11.36 8.37
C LYS A 198 8.49 -12.08 9.44
N LYS A 199 7.55 -11.38 10.08
CA LYS A 199 6.63 -11.99 11.05
C LYS A 199 5.62 -12.91 10.36
N ALA A 200 5.13 -12.55 9.18
CA ALA A 200 4.25 -13.41 8.41
C ALA A 200 4.93 -14.74 8.03
N GLN A 201 6.17 -14.68 7.58
CA GLN A 201 6.99 -15.87 7.27
C GLN A 201 7.20 -16.74 8.51
N LYS A 202 7.58 -16.13 9.65
CA LYS A 202 7.77 -16.83 10.94
C LYS A 202 6.49 -17.53 11.40
N ILE A 203 5.36 -16.82 11.36
CA ILE A 203 4.06 -17.37 11.80
C ILE A 203 3.59 -18.48 10.83
N ALA A 204 3.78 -18.31 9.52
CA ALA A 204 3.43 -19.35 8.56
C ALA A 204 4.22 -20.63 8.82
N GLN A 205 5.52 -20.54 9.11
CA GLN A 205 6.36 -21.67 9.50
C GLN A 205 5.86 -22.32 10.80
N LEU A 206 5.63 -21.54 11.86
CA LEU A 206 5.09 -22.04 13.13
C LEU A 206 3.78 -22.81 12.94
N LEU A 207 2.87 -22.29 12.09
CA LEU A 207 1.58 -22.93 11.86
C LEU A 207 1.71 -24.21 11.02
N ARG A 208 2.59 -24.27 10.02
CA ARG A 208 2.88 -25.49 9.25
C ARG A 208 3.43 -26.62 10.15
N GLU A 209 4.33 -26.26 11.08
CA GLU A 209 4.88 -27.21 12.05
C GLU A 209 3.86 -27.66 13.11
N SER A 210 3.03 -26.75 13.61
CA SER A 210 2.06 -27.02 14.69
C SER A 210 0.76 -27.63 14.21
N LEU A 211 0.37 -27.39 12.96
CA LEU A 211 -0.91 -27.80 12.36
C LEU A 211 -0.68 -28.46 10.98
N PRO A 212 0.00 -29.63 10.93
CA PRO A 212 0.36 -30.27 9.67
C PRO A 212 -0.84 -30.79 8.85
N ASP A 213 -2.01 -30.89 9.48
CA ASP A 213 -3.28 -31.24 8.86
C ASP A 213 -3.99 -30.05 8.19
N LYS A 214 -3.48 -28.83 8.35
CA LYS A 214 -4.03 -27.61 7.77
C LYS A 214 -3.16 -27.08 6.64
N GLU A 215 -3.78 -26.53 5.62
CA GLU A 215 -3.06 -25.84 4.54
C GLU A 215 -2.75 -24.41 4.96
N VAL A 216 -1.46 -24.03 4.99
CA VAL A 216 -1.00 -22.70 5.33
C VAL A 216 -0.49 -21.99 4.09
N GLN A 217 -1.23 -20.99 3.61
CA GLN A 217 -0.85 -20.12 2.51
C GLN A 217 -0.30 -18.80 3.01
N LEU A 218 0.81 -18.33 2.42
CA LEU A 218 1.45 -17.07 2.75
C LEU A 218 1.21 -16.03 1.64
N PHE A 219 0.82 -14.81 2.01
CA PHE A 219 0.52 -13.72 1.07
C PHE A 219 1.08 -12.38 1.54
N HIS A 220 2.10 -11.86 0.83
CA HIS A 220 2.74 -10.57 1.13
C HIS A 220 3.39 -9.92 -0.10
N ALA A 221 3.96 -8.73 0.07
CA ALA A 221 4.51 -7.93 -1.02
C ALA A 221 5.88 -8.42 -1.57
N GLN A 222 6.56 -9.35 -0.89
CA GLN A 222 7.88 -9.85 -1.29
C GLN A 222 7.80 -11.16 -2.11
N PHE A 223 6.75 -11.32 -2.89
CA PHE A 223 6.68 -12.29 -3.98
C PHE A 223 6.93 -11.58 -5.31
N LEU A 224 7.53 -12.30 -6.26
CA LEU A 224 7.57 -11.87 -7.66
C LEU A 224 6.18 -11.51 -8.16
N MET A 225 6.09 -10.51 -9.02
CA MET A 225 4.79 -10.04 -9.51
C MET A 225 3.94 -11.18 -10.13
N PRO A 226 4.47 -12.10 -10.96
CA PRO A 226 3.68 -13.22 -11.47
C PRO A 226 3.23 -14.19 -10.37
N ASP A 227 4.10 -14.51 -9.41
CA ASP A 227 3.77 -15.41 -8.30
C ASP A 227 2.72 -14.78 -7.39
N ARG A 228 2.82 -13.48 -7.15
CA ARG A 228 1.83 -12.73 -6.38
C ARG A 228 0.47 -12.73 -7.07
N ALA A 229 0.42 -12.48 -8.38
CA ALA A 229 -0.82 -12.50 -9.14
C ALA A 229 -1.47 -13.89 -9.14
N ALA A 230 -0.67 -14.96 -9.29
CA ALA A 230 -1.17 -16.33 -9.22
C ALA A 230 -1.76 -16.65 -7.83
N ARG A 231 -1.09 -16.24 -6.74
CA ARG A 231 -1.56 -16.42 -5.37
C ARG A 231 -2.82 -15.62 -5.08
N GLU A 232 -2.91 -14.39 -5.57
CA GLU A 232 -4.10 -13.54 -5.46
C GLU A 232 -5.31 -14.21 -6.12
N ASN A 233 -5.14 -14.70 -7.34
CA ASN A 233 -6.19 -15.43 -8.06
C ASN A 233 -6.61 -16.70 -7.30
N GLN A 234 -5.64 -17.46 -6.78
CA GLN A 234 -5.91 -18.64 -5.97
C GLN A 234 -6.66 -18.29 -4.68
N LEU A 235 -6.24 -17.24 -3.98
CA LEU A 235 -6.89 -16.75 -2.77
C LEU A 235 -8.34 -16.32 -3.05
N MET A 236 -8.56 -15.55 -4.13
CA MET A 236 -9.90 -15.13 -4.54
C MET A 236 -10.80 -16.30 -4.91
N ALA A 237 -10.27 -17.34 -5.56
CA ALA A 237 -11.03 -18.54 -5.86
C ALA A 237 -11.45 -19.32 -4.59
N ARG A 238 -10.61 -19.31 -3.55
CA ARG A 238 -10.82 -20.08 -2.31
C ARG A 238 -11.63 -19.34 -1.26
N VAL A 239 -11.39 -18.04 -1.05
CA VAL A 239 -12.03 -17.26 0.04
C VAL A 239 -12.77 -16.02 -0.46
N GLY A 240 -12.89 -15.82 -1.77
CA GLY A 240 -13.68 -14.74 -2.36
C GLY A 240 -15.18 -14.98 -2.28
N LYS A 241 -15.97 -14.01 -2.74
CA LYS A 241 -17.45 -14.01 -2.69
C LYS A 241 -18.08 -15.28 -3.28
N GLY A 242 -17.57 -15.78 -4.40
CA GLY A 242 -18.09 -16.95 -5.13
C GLY A 242 -17.49 -18.29 -4.71
N SER A 243 -16.65 -18.35 -3.67
CA SER A 243 -15.98 -19.59 -3.26
C SER A 243 -16.95 -20.62 -2.68
N ALA A 244 -16.79 -21.89 -3.10
CA ALA A 244 -17.54 -23.02 -2.56
C ALA A 244 -17.08 -23.35 -1.13
N PRO A 245 -17.96 -23.86 -0.26
CA PRO A 245 -17.61 -24.20 1.13
C PRO A 245 -16.42 -25.17 1.23
N GLU A 246 -16.34 -26.16 0.35
CA GLU A 246 -15.30 -27.18 0.35
C GLU A 246 -13.91 -26.61 0.08
N CYS A 247 -13.82 -25.56 -0.75
CA CYS A 247 -12.57 -24.89 -1.07
C CYS A 247 -11.94 -24.14 0.10
N ARG A 248 -12.73 -23.86 1.14
CA ARG A 248 -12.35 -23.07 2.31
C ARG A 248 -11.86 -23.92 3.48
N ASN A 249 -12.20 -25.21 3.47
CA ASN A 249 -11.90 -26.09 4.60
C ASN A 249 -10.39 -26.21 4.83
N ASP A 250 -10.04 -26.16 6.12
CA ASP A 250 -8.68 -26.38 6.61
C ASP A 250 -7.64 -25.39 6.07
N LEU A 251 -8.10 -24.22 5.61
CA LEU A 251 -7.25 -23.19 5.05
C LEU A 251 -6.90 -22.13 6.09
N ILE A 252 -5.60 -21.85 6.23
CA ILE A 252 -5.07 -20.73 7.00
C ILE A 252 -4.32 -19.80 6.03
N VAL A 253 -4.77 -18.57 5.90
CA VAL A 253 -4.09 -17.56 5.10
C VAL A 253 -3.33 -16.63 6.02
N VAL A 254 -2.00 -16.65 5.94
CA VAL A 254 -1.14 -15.73 6.68
C VAL A 254 -0.69 -14.63 5.74
N GLY A 255 -0.84 -13.37 6.15
CA GLY A 255 -0.42 -12.26 5.28
C GLY A 255 -0.18 -10.96 6.02
N THR A 256 0.11 -9.93 5.23
CA THR A 256 0.36 -8.58 5.74
C THR A 256 -0.71 -7.62 5.24
N GLN A 257 -0.43 -6.32 5.23
CA GLN A 257 -1.33 -5.25 4.78
C GLN A 257 -1.93 -5.48 3.37
N VAL A 258 -1.33 -6.36 2.57
CA VAL A 258 -1.88 -6.72 1.24
C VAL A 258 -3.24 -7.41 1.32
N MET A 259 -3.61 -7.96 2.49
CA MET A 259 -4.93 -8.55 2.76
C MET A 259 -5.97 -7.54 3.23
N GLU A 260 -5.56 -6.35 3.63
CA GLU A 260 -6.45 -5.29 4.13
C GLU A 260 -7.19 -4.57 3.01
N GLN A 261 -6.53 -4.39 1.87
CA GLN A 261 -7.00 -3.54 0.78
C GLN A 261 -7.16 -4.34 -0.51
N SER A 262 -8.09 -3.91 -1.35
CA SER A 262 -8.28 -4.36 -2.74
C SER A 262 -8.75 -5.79 -2.95
N LEU A 263 -8.85 -6.65 -1.91
CA LEU A 263 -9.31 -8.03 -2.04
C LEU A 263 -10.72 -8.21 -1.44
N ASP A 264 -11.62 -8.79 -2.22
CA ASP A 264 -12.96 -9.16 -1.74
C ASP A 264 -12.95 -10.58 -1.13
N ILE A 265 -12.16 -10.72 -0.05
CA ILE A 265 -12.02 -11.97 0.71
C ILE A 265 -12.98 -12.00 1.90
N ASP A 266 -13.37 -13.20 2.27
CA ASP A 266 -14.28 -13.49 3.36
C ASP A 266 -13.71 -14.59 4.27
N LEU A 267 -13.34 -14.23 5.47
CA LEU A 267 -12.71 -15.10 6.45
C LEU A 267 -13.75 -15.56 7.49
N ASP A 268 -13.59 -16.78 8.00
CA ASP A 268 -14.49 -17.35 9.01
C ASP A 268 -14.02 -17.04 10.44
N VAL A 269 -12.72 -16.94 10.65
CA VAL A 269 -12.09 -16.43 11.86
C VAL A 269 -10.90 -15.53 11.47
N LEU A 270 -10.70 -14.47 12.22
CA LEU A 270 -9.60 -13.54 12.00
C LEU A 270 -8.70 -13.53 13.22
N VAL A 271 -7.40 -13.63 12.97
CA VAL A 271 -6.35 -13.28 13.92
C VAL A 271 -5.58 -12.10 13.34
N THR A 272 -5.37 -11.07 14.10
CA THR A 272 -4.64 -9.89 13.62
C THR A 272 -3.62 -9.44 14.64
N GLU A 273 -2.44 -9.07 14.21
CA GLU A 273 -1.50 -8.37 15.08
C GLU A 273 -2.06 -6.99 15.44
N LEU A 274 -1.75 -6.51 16.66
CA LEU A 274 -2.16 -5.18 17.10
C LEU A 274 -1.69 -4.12 16.10
N CYS A 275 -2.63 -3.29 15.67
CA CYS A 275 -2.42 -2.22 14.68
C CYS A 275 -3.30 -1.01 15.03
N PRO A 276 -3.14 0.15 14.39
CA PRO A 276 -4.06 1.29 14.56
C PRO A 276 -5.53 0.90 14.36
N MET A 277 -6.43 1.55 15.09
CA MET A 277 -7.85 1.18 15.15
C MET A 277 -8.55 1.21 13.79
N ASP A 278 -8.21 2.15 12.93
CA ASP A 278 -8.75 2.24 11.57
C ASP A 278 -8.38 1.02 10.72
N LEU A 279 -7.14 0.56 10.80
CA LEU A 279 -6.67 -0.65 10.12
C LEU A 279 -7.27 -1.91 10.75
N LEU A 280 -7.39 -1.96 12.08
CA LEU A 280 -8.07 -3.06 12.77
C LEU A 280 -9.50 -3.24 12.27
N LEU A 281 -10.24 -2.14 12.12
CA LEU A 281 -11.60 -2.15 11.59
C LEU A 281 -11.66 -2.60 10.12
N GLN A 282 -10.69 -2.23 9.30
CA GLN A 282 -10.58 -2.70 7.91
C GLN A 282 -10.28 -4.20 7.83
N ARG A 283 -9.39 -4.71 8.70
CA ARG A 283 -9.12 -6.16 8.83
C ARG A 283 -10.38 -6.91 9.27
N ILE A 284 -11.08 -6.40 10.28
CA ILE A 284 -12.36 -6.95 10.74
C ILE A 284 -13.41 -6.93 9.61
N GLY A 285 -13.40 -5.96 8.72
CA GLY A 285 -14.22 -5.91 7.52
C GLY A 285 -13.99 -7.07 6.53
N ARG A 286 -12.98 -7.92 6.73
CA ARG A 286 -12.74 -9.17 5.99
C ARG A 286 -13.33 -10.40 6.69
N LEU A 287 -13.82 -10.25 7.91
CA LEU A 287 -14.42 -11.30 8.71
C LEU A 287 -15.92 -11.32 8.48
N HIS A 288 -16.48 -12.48 8.09
CA HIS A 288 -17.91 -12.66 7.80
C HIS A 288 -18.46 -11.61 6.82
N ARG A 289 -17.66 -11.28 5.81
CA ARG A 289 -17.99 -10.24 4.84
C ARG A 289 -19.19 -10.58 3.96
N HIS A 290 -19.37 -11.86 3.66
CA HIS A 290 -20.47 -12.35 2.85
C HIS A 290 -21.36 -13.30 3.63
N HIS A 291 -22.67 -13.26 3.36
CA HIS A 291 -23.62 -14.20 3.94
C HIS A 291 -23.38 -15.60 3.41
N ARG A 292 -23.04 -16.53 4.30
CA ARG A 292 -22.85 -17.95 3.99
C ARG A 292 -23.04 -18.82 5.23
N SER A 293 -23.32 -20.12 5.00
CA SER A 293 -23.29 -21.12 6.07
C SER A 293 -21.85 -21.33 6.56
N ARG A 294 -21.65 -21.41 7.86
CA ARG A 294 -20.36 -21.62 8.51
C ARG A 294 -20.45 -22.76 9.51
N PRO A 295 -19.35 -23.53 9.75
CA PRO A 295 -19.28 -24.51 10.82
C PRO A 295 -19.67 -23.93 12.19
N ALA A 296 -20.18 -24.77 13.09
CA ALA A 296 -20.69 -24.32 14.39
C ALA A 296 -19.68 -23.48 15.20
N PRO A 297 -18.36 -23.82 15.28
CA PRO A 297 -17.37 -23.02 16.00
C PRO A 297 -17.10 -21.63 15.38
N LEU A 298 -17.56 -21.42 14.12
CA LEU A 298 -17.29 -20.24 13.31
C LEU A 298 -18.54 -19.40 13.01
N GLN A 299 -19.72 -19.77 13.54
CA GLN A 299 -20.96 -19.02 13.33
C GLN A 299 -20.92 -17.62 13.94
N GLN A 300 -20.23 -17.47 15.08
CA GLN A 300 -20.02 -16.17 15.69
C GLN A 300 -18.73 -15.54 15.17
N ALA A 301 -18.82 -14.34 14.62
CA ALA A 301 -17.67 -13.58 14.17
C ALA A 301 -16.71 -13.31 15.34
N CYS A 302 -15.47 -13.78 15.21
CA CYS A 302 -14.44 -13.69 16.23
C CYS A 302 -13.14 -13.17 15.63
N CYS A 303 -12.61 -12.11 16.22
CA CYS A 303 -11.32 -11.56 15.90
C CYS A 303 -10.41 -11.66 17.14
N ALA A 304 -9.28 -12.36 17.02
CA ALA A 304 -8.26 -12.41 18.07
C ALA A 304 -7.13 -11.43 17.72
N VAL A 305 -6.77 -10.57 18.66
CA VAL A 305 -5.70 -9.59 18.51
C VAL A 305 -4.43 -10.13 19.15
N LEU A 306 -3.40 -10.36 18.33
CA LEU A 306 -2.06 -10.74 18.81
C LEU A 306 -1.40 -9.52 19.45
N ASP A 307 -1.12 -9.62 20.75
CA ASP A 307 -0.46 -8.59 21.54
C ASP A 307 0.55 -9.23 22.48
N THR A 308 1.58 -8.51 22.81
CA THR A 308 2.61 -8.97 23.76
C THR A 308 2.09 -9.06 25.20
N GLY A 309 1.01 -8.33 25.51
CA GLY A 309 0.41 -8.29 26.85
C GLY A 309 1.20 -7.46 27.87
N GLU A 310 2.36 -6.94 27.51
CA GLU A 310 3.27 -6.14 28.34
C GLU A 310 3.29 -4.67 27.88
N ASP A 311 4.04 -3.82 28.57
CA ASP A 311 4.22 -2.40 28.18
C ASP A 311 5.03 -2.21 26.87
N ALA A 312 5.62 -3.28 26.37
CA ALA A 312 6.33 -3.30 25.10
C ALA A 312 5.41 -3.72 23.94
N PHE A 313 5.73 -3.26 22.74
CA PHE A 313 5.12 -3.69 21.49
C PHE A 313 6.13 -4.48 20.65
N ASP A 314 5.65 -5.21 19.66
CA ASP A 314 6.53 -5.80 18.65
C ASP A 314 7.33 -4.70 17.95
N ALA A 315 8.64 -4.86 17.86
CA ALA A 315 9.53 -3.84 17.27
C ALA A 315 9.21 -3.53 15.80
N GLY A 316 8.74 -4.52 15.06
CA GLY A 316 8.30 -4.34 13.67
C GLY A 316 7.02 -3.50 13.59
N SER A 317 6.07 -3.75 14.49
CA SER A 317 4.83 -2.98 14.60
C SER A 317 5.08 -1.54 15.05
N GLU A 318 5.98 -1.32 16.00
CA GLU A 318 6.39 0.03 16.41
C GLU A 318 7.05 0.80 15.25
N ALA A 319 7.91 0.15 14.48
CA ALA A 319 8.57 0.76 13.34
C ALA A 319 7.60 1.18 12.23
N VAL A 320 6.50 0.43 12.06
CA VAL A 320 5.49 0.70 11.02
C VAL A 320 4.49 1.78 11.45
N TYR A 321 3.97 1.71 12.68
CA TYR A 321 2.82 2.51 13.11
C TYR A 321 3.12 3.53 14.19
N GLY A 322 4.26 3.40 14.86
CA GLY A 322 4.60 4.20 16.02
C GLY A 322 3.90 3.74 17.30
N ARG A 323 4.60 3.93 18.42
CA ARG A 323 4.21 3.43 19.74
C ARG A 323 2.89 4.04 20.25
N TRP A 324 2.66 5.33 19.99
CA TRP A 324 1.48 6.04 20.45
C TRP A 324 0.16 5.49 19.89
N LEU A 325 0.08 5.24 18.58
CA LEU A 325 -1.16 4.73 17.97
C LEU A 325 -1.47 3.30 18.40
N LEU A 326 -0.44 2.45 18.53
CA LEU A 326 -0.60 1.09 19.06
C LEU A 326 -1.10 1.11 20.50
N TRP A 327 -0.51 1.99 21.33
CA TRP A 327 -0.89 2.14 22.72
C TRP A 327 -2.32 2.64 22.88
N ARG A 328 -2.75 3.63 22.08
CA ARG A 328 -4.14 4.07 22.08
C ARG A 328 -5.10 2.97 21.66
N THR A 329 -4.79 2.24 20.59
CA THR A 329 -5.62 1.13 20.15
C THR A 329 -5.76 0.08 21.24
N ARG A 330 -4.67 -0.33 21.88
CA ARG A 330 -4.68 -1.30 23.00
C ARG A 330 -5.59 -0.83 24.14
N ASN A 331 -5.49 0.43 24.57
CA ASN A 331 -6.26 0.97 25.68
C ASN A 331 -7.75 1.15 25.36
N PHE A 332 -8.11 1.34 24.09
CA PHE A 332 -9.49 1.54 23.67
C PHE A 332 -10.10 0.30 22.98
N LEU A 333 -9.40 -0.84 23.01
CA LEU A 333 -9.88 -2.07 22.42
C LEU A 333 -11.07 -2.61 23.24
N PRO A 334 -12.29 -2.68 22.66
CA PRO A 334 -13.45 -3.21 23.38
C PRO A 334 -13.47 -4.74 23.36
N ARG A 335 -14.33 -5.37 24.12
CA ARG A 335 -14.54 -6.82 24.08
C ARG A 335 -15.38 -7.28 22.90
N SER A 336 -16.17 -6.39 22.33
CA SER A 336 -16.96 -6.64 21.12
C SER A 336 -17.17 -5.34 20.36
N ILE A 337 -17.36 -5.43 19.05
CA ILE A 337 -17.64 -4.29 18.16
C ILE A 337 -18.91 -4.58 17.39
N ARG A 338 -19.84 -3.62 17.38
CA ARG A 338 -21.02 -3.64 16.52
C ARG A 338 -20.74 -2.84 15.26
N LEU A 339 -20.78 -3.50 14.13
CA LEU A 339 -20.58 -2.91 12.81
C LEU A 339 -21.92 -2.69 12.10
N PRO A 340 -22.17 -1.55 11.46
CA PRO A 340 -21.21 -0.45 11.25
C PRO A 340 -21.22 0.62 12.36
N GLU A 341 -22.07 0.55 13.37
CA GLU A 341 -22.39 1.64 14.31
C GLU A 341 -21.19 2.13 15.11
N GLU A 342 -20.26 1.24 15.47
CA GLU A 342 -19.12 1.57 16.32
C GLU A 342 -17.84 1.91 15.53
N ILE A 343 -17.87 1.89 14.18
CA ILE A 343 -16.70 2.25 13.35
C ILE A 343 -16.27 3.70 13.65
N SER A 344 -17.15 4.67 13.41
CA SER A 344 -16.82 6.08 13.61
C SER A 344 -16.50 6.40 15.07
N PRO A 345 -17.29 5.99 16.09
CA PRO A 345 -16.96 6.24 17.47
C PRO A 345 -15.58 5.74 17.90
N LEU A 346 -15.19 4.52 17.49
CA LEU A 346 -13.87 3.96 17.82
C LEU A 346 -12.72 4.73 17.15
N VAL A 347 -12.88 5.07 15.87
CA VAL A 347 -11.89 5.88 15.16
C VAL A 347 -11.74 7.26 15.82
N GLN A 348 -12.87 7.95 16.11
CA GLN A 348 -12.82 9.24 16.77
C GLN A 348 -12.16 9.16 18.15
N ARG A 349 -12.43 8.10 18.92
CA ARG A 349 -11.86 7.91 20.24
C ARG A 349 -10.35 7.70 20.20
N VAL A 350 -9.85 6.94 19.23
CA VAL A 350 -8.39 6.68 19.10
C VAL A 350 -7.65 7.88 18.51
N TYR A 351 -8.23 8.58 17.54
CA TYR A 351 -7.56 9.69 16.87
C TYR A 351 -7.90 11.08 17.44
N GLY A 352 -8.93 11.19 18.30
CA GLY A 352 -9.35 12.42 18.95
C GLY A 352 -8.66 12.68 20.29
N TRP A 353 -7.33 12.59 20.34
CA TRP A 353 -6.51 12.63 21.56
C TRP A 353 -6.51 13.95 22.35
N GLU A 354 -7.15 14.99 21.86
CA GLU A 354 -7.22 16.29 22.52
C GLU A 354 -7.98 16.25 23.86
N ARG A 355 -8.79 15.22 24.10
CA ARG A 355 -9.67 15.10 25.25
C ARG A 355 -9.26 14.08 26.31
N GLU A 356 -8.53 13.05 25.96
CA GLU A 356 -8.14 11.98 26.89
C GLU A 356 -6.76 11.43 26.54
N ALA A 357 -5.76 11.64 27.39
CA ALA A 357 -4.51 10.87 27.39
C ALA A 357 -4.65 9.78 28.45
N PRO A 358 -5.13 8.54 28.11
CA PRO A 358 -5.11 7.46 29.08
C PRO A 358 -3.67 7.14 29.48
N GLY A 359 -3.41 6.71 30.73
CA GLY A 359 -2.10 6.20 31.15
C GLY A 359 -1.14 7.20 31.80
N GLY A 360 -1.62 8.35 32.25
CA GLY A 360 -0.80 9.26 33.07
C GLY A 360 0.48 9.74 32.38
N ALA A 361 1.59 9.80 33.10
CA ALA A 361 2.87 10.34 32.61
C ALA A 361 3.43 9.58 31.39
N GLN A 362 3.27 8.26 31.33
CA GLN A 362 3.76 7.43 30.23
C GLN A 362 3.00 7.73 28.92
N GLY A 363 1.67 7.87 28.99
CA GLY A 363 0.85 8.23 27.83
C GLY A 363 1.20 9.62 27.31
N GLU A 364 1.48 10.56 28.20
CA GLU A 364 1.87 11.93 27.83
C GLU A 364 3.25 11.97 27.14
N GLU A 365 4.21 11.19 27.62
CA GLU A 365 5.53 11.06 26.99
C GLU A 365 5.40 10.51 25.57
N MET A 366 4.65 9.41 25.37
CA MET A 366 4.43 8.82 24.04
C MET A 366 3.74 9.80 23.10
N ARG A 367 2.76 10.57 23.59
CA ARG A 367 2.08 11.61 22.84
C ARG A 367 3.05 12.68 22.37
N CYS A 368 3.88 13.19 23.29
CA CYS A 368 4.85 14.24 22.99
C CYS A 368 5.85 13.80 21.91
N VAL A 369 6.37 12.57 22.00
CA VAL A 369 7.27 12.00 20.98
C VAL A 369 6.56 11.86 19.62
N TYR A 370 5.30 11.42 19.63
CA TYR A 370 4.49 11.32 18.42
C TYR A 370 4.29 12.68 17.76
N GLU A 371 3.83 13.69 18.52
CA GLU A 371 3.58 15.05 18.03
C GLU A 371 4.85 15.65 17.43
N GLN A 372 5.99 15.55 18.11
CA GLN A 372 7.28 16.02 17.60
C GLN A 372 7.68 15.32 16.28
N THR A 373 7.37 14.03 16.18
CA THR A 373 7.63 13.29 14.95
C THR A 373 6.74 13.76 13.79
N GLN A 374 5.45 14.03 14.07
CA GLN A 374 4.54 14.57 13.08
C GLN A 374 4.94 15.98 12.63
N GLU A 375 5.37 16.84 13.56
CA GLU A 375 5.87 18.19 13.25
C GLU A 375 7.12 18.15 12.36
N LYS A 376 8.07 17.25 12.66
CA LYS A 376 9.26 17.04 11.79
C LYS A 376 8.87 16.59 10.38
N LYS A 377 7.93 15.65 10.26
CA LYS A 377 7.43 15.19 8.96
C LYS A 377 6.77 16.34 8.20
N LYS A 378 5.95 17.13 8.87
CA LYS A 378 5.28 18.30 8.31
C LYS A 378 6.28 19.34 7.81
N ALA A 379 7.25 19.72 8.63
CA ALA A 379 8.29 20.68 8.26
C ALA A 379 9.11 20.22 7.03
N ARG A 380 9.40 18.91 6.94
CA ARG A 380 10.08 18.36 5.75
C ARG A 380 9.20 18.43 4.50
N ALA A 381 7.90 18.13 4.61
CA ALA A 381 7.00 18.24 3.47
C ALA A 381 6.86 19.70 3.00
N GLU A 382 6.72 20.64 3.94
CA GLU A 382 6.54 22.07 3.67
C GLU A 382 7.72 22.67 2.88
N ALA A 383 8.93 22.14 3.05
CA ALA A 383 10.13 22.60 2.31
C ALA A 383 10.02 22.40 0.78
N TYR A 384 9.16 21.49 0.33
CA TYR A 384 9.03 21.13 -1.08
C TYR A 384 7.63 21.40 -1.66
N LEU A 385 6.74 22.01 -0.89
CA LEU A 385 5.40 22.35 -1.37
C LEU A 385 5.44 23.51 -2.40
N VAL A 386 4.57 23.41 -3.41
CA VAL A 386 4.25 24.58 -4.24
C VAL A 386 3.59 25.68 -3.39
N PRO A 387 3.67 26.96 -3.76
CA PRO A 387 3.00 28.05 -3.05
C PRO A 387 1.49 27.82 -2.92
N GLN A 388 0.87 28.47 -1.94
CA GLN A 388 -0.59 28.49 -1.81
C GLN A 388 -1.21 29.37 -2.91
N PRO A 389 -2.44 29.06 -3.39
CA PRO A 389 -3.10 29.86 -4.42
C PRO A 389 -3.27 31.33 -4.06
N GLU A 390 -3.60 31.63 -2.79
CA GLU A 390 -3.80 33.02 -2.33
C GLU A 390 -2.51 33.86 -2.33
N THR A 391 -1.39 33.26 -1.95
CA THR A 391 -0.07 33.94 -1.98
C THR A 391 0.29 34.33 -3.40
N HIS A 392 -0.12 33.52 -4.37
CA HIS A 392 0.08 33.81 -5.79
C HIS A 392 -0.77 35.00 -6.29
N ARG A 393 -1.96 35.21 -5.70
CA ARG A 393 -2.83 36.33 -6.00
C ARG A 393 -2.27 37.68 -5.52
N LEU A 394 -1.58 37.69 -4.38
CA LEU A 394 -0.94 38.89 -3.84
C LEU A 394 0.34 39.28 -4.58
N ALA A 395 1.01 38.31 -5.20
CA ALA A 395 2.19 38.52 -6.05
C ALA A 395 1.81 38.89 -7.49
N GLN A 396 0.81 39.71 -7.70
CA GLN A 396 0.15 40.04 -8.97
C GLN A 396 1.06 40.54 -10.13
N LEU A 397 2.36 40.51 -9.98
CA LEU A 397 3.29 41.07 -10.96
C LEU A 397 4.20 40.02 -11.64
N ASN A 398 4.27 38.74 -11.15
CA ASN A 398 5.19 37.74 -11.68
C ASN A 398 4.60 36.33 -11.73
N THR A 399 3.53 36.13 -12.43
CA THR A 399 2.62 34.99 -12.21
C THR A 399 3.07 33.64 -12.76
N LEU A 400 3.58 33.57 -13.96
CA LEU A 400 4.02 32.33 -14.63
C LEU A 400 5.54 32.27 -14.73
N ASP A 401 6.20 33.41 -14.88
CA ASP A 401 7.64 33.51 -15.00
C ASP A 401 8.38 33.05 -13.74
N ASP A 402 7.90 33.37 -12.54
CA ASP A 402 8.52 32.93 -11.28
C ASP A 402 8.44 31.40 -11.10
N TRP A 403 7.37 30.78 -11.56
CA TRP A 403 7.26 29.32 -11.56
C TRP A 403 8.21 28.67 -12.59
N MET A 404 8.37 29.28 -13.74
CA MET A 404 9.28 28.81 -14.80
C MET A 404 10.75 29.08 -14.45
N GLN A 405 11.08 30.22 -13.84
CA GLN A 405 12.44 30.59 -13.46
C GLN A 405 12.92 29.81 -12.22
N ASN A 406 12.05 29.53 -11.27
CA ASN A 406 12.35 28.67 -10.11
C ASN A 406 12.51 27.18 -10.49
N GLU A 407 11.99 26.73 -11.64
CA GLU A 407 12.27 25.38 -12.16
C GLU A 407 13.77 25.15 -12.44
N GLY A 408 14.50 26.19 -12.83
CA GLY A 408 15.95 26.11 -13.11
C GLY A 408 16.85 26.14 -11.86
N ALA A 409 16.43 26.83 -10.80
CA ALA A 409 17.23 27.05 -9.59
C ALA A 409 17.17 25.89 -8.57
N ARG A 410 16.19 25.00 -8.67
CA ARG A 410 16.00 23.86 -7.77
C ARG A 410 16.40 22.51 -8.38
N SER A 411 17.40 22.52 -9.25
CA SER A 411 17.98 21.30 -9.84
C SER A 411 18.93 20.55 -8.90
N ASP A 412 18.73 20.63 -7.58
CA ASP A 412 19.49 19.86 -6.63
C ASP A 412 19.12 18.37 -6.75
N PRO A 413 20.07 17.45 -6.95
CA PRO A 413 19.82 16.00 -6.92
C PRO A 413 19.19 15.52 -5.60
N ALA A 414 19.32 16.26 -4.50
CA ALA A 414 18.60 16.02 -3.25
C ALA A 414 17.10 16.26 -3.35
N ALA A 415 16.62 16.99 -4.34
CA ALA A 415 15.20 17.24 -4.62
C ALA A 415 14.52 16.11 -5.40
N ARG A 416 14.93 14.88 -5.25
CA ARG A 416 14.09 13.69 -5.50
C ARG A 416 13.08 13.54 -4.36
N ALA A 417 12.44 14.65 -3.96
CA ALA A 417 11.40 14.64 -2.96
C ALA A 417 10.26 13.77 -3.49
N ALA A 418 10.15 12.60 -2.93
CA ALA A 418 8.99 11.75 -3.11
C ALA A 418 7.83 12.35 -2.31
N VAL A 419 6.60 12.14 -2.74
CA VAL A 419 5.40 12.51 -1.96
C VAL A 419 5.15 11.58 -0.77
N ARG A 420 6.03 10.60 -0.55
CA ARG A 420 6.03 9.67 0.58
C ARG A 420 7.26 9.88 1.44
N ASP A 421 7.05 9.94 2.76
CA ASP A 421 8.12 10.01 3.75
C ASP A 421 8.58 8.60 4.11
N GLY A 422 9.62 8.14 3.48
CA GLY A 422 10.17 6.81 3.75
C GLY A 422 11.47 6.58 3.00
N ASP A 423 12.20 5.56 3.44
CA ASP A 423 13.36 5.11 2.70
C ASP A 423 12.95 4.69 1.28
N PRO A 424 13.80 4.92 0.28
CA PRO A 424 13.55 4.50 -1.08
C PRO A 424 13.22 3.00 -1.16
N SER A 425 12.20 2.67 -1.91
CA SER A 425 11.90 1.27 -2.22
C SER A 425 12.71 0.85 -3.45
N VAL A 426 13.58 -0.13 -3.29
CA VAL A 426 14.31 -0.71 -4.41
C VAL A 426 13.48 -1.83 -5.02
N GLU A 427 13.16 -1.69 -6.29
CA GLU A 427 12.52 -2.75 -7.09
C GLU A 427 13.56 -3.32 -8.06
N VAL A 428 13.55 -4.63 -8.24
CA VAL A 428 14.47 -5.35 -9.12
C VAL A 428 13.69 -6.32 -10.00
N LEU A 429 14.23 -6.62 -11.17
CA LEU A 429 13.81 -7.75 -11.98
C LEU A 429 14.61 -8.96 -11.53
N VAL A 430 13.99 -10.12 -11.32
CA VAL A 430 14.68 -11.31 -10.84
C VAL A 430 14.83 -12.33 -11.95
N MET A 431 16.05 -12.75 -12.19
CA MET A 431 16.38 -13.82 -13.13
C MET A 431 17.34 -14.82 -12.47
N GLN A 432 17.49 -16.01 -13.04
CA GLN A 432 18.45 -17.02 -12.59
C GLN A 432 19.70 -16.99 -13.47
N CYS A 433 20.87 -17.02 -12.85
CA CYS A 433 22.15 -17.23 -13.52
C CYS A 433 22.69 -18.61 -13.15
N ARG A 434 22.86 -19.50 -14.13
CA ARG A 434 23.41 -20.83 -13.90
C ARG A 434 24.92 -20.80 -13.80
N ALA A 435 25.52 -21.91 -13.37
CA ALA A 435 26.96 -22.05 -13.20
C ALA A 435 27.76 -21.87 -14.53
N ASP A 436 27.13 -22.15 -15.66
CA ASP A 436 27.69 -21.92 -17.01
C ASP A 436 27.59 -20.44 -17.47
N GLY A 437 27.01 -19.57 -16.64
CA GLY A 437 26.79 -18.14 -16.94
C GLY A 437 25.54 -17.85 -17.76
N SER A 438 24.76 -18.86 -18.16
CA SER A 438 23.51 -18.67 -18.90
C SER A 438 22.42 -18.07 -18.02
N ILE A 439 21.63 -17.18 -18.60
CA ILE A 439 20.55 -16.47 -17.91
C ILE A 439 19.21 -17.14 -18.23
N HIS A 440 18.42 -17.39 -17.20
CA HIS A 440 17.15 -18.09 -17.29
C HIS A 440 16.04 -17.37 -16.51
N PHE A 441 14.80 -17.61 -16.89
CA PHE A 441 13.68 -17.41 -15.98
C PHE A 441 13.77 -18.39 -14.80
N LEU A 442 13.11 -18.08 -13.69
CA LEU A 442 13.03 -19.05 -12.58
C LEU A 442 12.36 -20.34 -13.05
N PRO A 443 12.67 -21.51 -12.44
CA PRO A 443 12.25 -22.81 -12.93
C PRO A 443 10.75 -22.98 -13.23
N TRP A 444 9.90 -22.27 -12.48
CA TRP A 444 8.44 -22.31 -12.66
C TRP A 444 7.88 -21.14 -13.47
N GLN A 445 8.73 -20.17 -13.87
CA GLN A 445 8.36 -19.05 -14.72
C GLN A 445 8.81 -19.33 -16.15
N GLU A 446 7.91 -19.18 -17.13
CA GLU A 446 8.20 -19.41 -18.56
C GLU A 446 8.93 -20.74 -18.84
N GLY A 447 8.68 -21.78 -18.01
CA GLY A 447 9.34 -23.09 -18.10
C GLY A 447 10.85 -23.08 -17.81
N GLY A 448 11.37 -22.06 -17.12
CA GLY A 448 12.81 -21.91 -16.86
C GLY A 448 13.62 -21.66 -18.12
N SER A 449 13.02 -21.09 -19.17
CA SER A 449 13.65 -20.90 -20.49
C SER A 449 14.85 -19.96 -20.41
N ALA A 450 15.87 -20.24 -21.24
CA ALA A 450 17.06 -19.42 -21.36
C ALA A 450 16.78 -18.14 -22.13
N VAL A 451 17.50 -17.07 -21.76
CA VAL A 451 17.48 -15.78 -22.45
C VAL A 451 18.92 -15.38 -22.79
N ALA A 452 19.16 -14.97 -24.04
CA ALA A 452 20.47 -14.50 -24.47
C ALA A 452 20.88 -13.24 -23.67
N ALA A 453 22.09 -13.27 -23.09
CA ALA A 453 22.62 -12.17 -22.31
C ALA A 453 23.37 -11.12 -23.17
N ASP A 454 23.88 -11.55 -24.33
CA ASP A 454 24.74 -10.79 -25.23
C ASP A 454 23.98 -9.97 -26.29
N SER A 455 22.67 -10.10 -26.35
CA SER A 455 21.79 -9.40 -27.30
C SER A 455 20.53 -8.84 -26.61
N PRO A 456 19.94 -7.74 -27.15
CA PRO A 456 18.67 -7.23 -26.63
C PRO A 456 17.57 -8.29 -26.77
N PRO A 457 16.83 -8.60 -25.71
CA PRO A 457 15.74 -9.56 -25.81
C PRO A 457 14.66 -9.08 -26.80
N PRO A 458 14.03 -9.98 -27.56
CA PRO A 458 12.86 -9.65 -28.37
C PRO A 458 11.77 -8.97 -27.53
N PRO A 459 10.92 -8.09 -28.10
CA PRO A 459 9.93 -7.32 -27.33
C PRO A 459 9.02 -8.17 -26.42
N GLU A 460 8.57 -9.34 -26.88
CA GLU A 460 7.77 -10.26 -26.06
C GLU A 460 8.55 -10.82 -24.88
N THR A 461 9.80 -11.21 -25.08
CA THR A 461 10.69 -11.71 -24.02
C THR A 461 11.04 -10.59 -23.05
N ALA A 462 11.35 -9.37 -23.56
CA ALA A 462 11.60 -8.20 -22.73
C ALA A 462 10.40 -7.86 -21.82
N LEU A 463 9.18 -8.01 -22.34
CA LEU A 463 7.95 -7.81 -21.57
C LEU A 463 7.81 -8.87 -20.45
N LYS A 464 8.14 -10.13 -20.75
CA LYS A 464 8.12 -11.23 -19.76
C LYS A 464 9.16 -10.99 -18.66
N ILE A 465 10.37 -10.53 -19.02
CA ILE A 465 11.42 -10.14 -18.07
C ILE A 465 10.95 -8.96 -17.22
N ALA A 466 10.40 -7.90 -17.82
CA ALA A 466 9.89 -6.74 -17.12
C ALA A 466 8.79 -7.07 -16.09
N ARG A 467 8.10 -8.19 -16.25
CA ARG A 467 7.11 -8.72 -15.30
C ARG A 467 7.75 -9.43 -14.09
N GLN A 468 9.04 -9.82 -14.14
CA GLN A 468 9.73 -10.46 -13.02
C GLN A 468 10.10 -9.47 -11.92
N LYS A 469 9.27 -8.47 -11.67
CA LYS A 469 9.49 -7.46 -10.64
C LYS A 469 9.33 -8.02 -9.23
N LEU A 470 10.27 -7.64 -8.39
CA LEU A 470 10.29 -7.93 -6.97
C LEU A 470 10.68 -6.66 -6.21
N ARG A 471 9.94 -6.35 -5.16
CA ARG A 471 10.30 -5.29 -4.23
C ARG A 471 11.21 -5.84 -3.15
N LEU A 472 12.43 -5.30 -3.07
CA LEU A 472 13.36 -5.68 -2.00
C LEU A 472 12.84 -5.24 -0.62
N PRO A 473 13.20 -5.99 0.46
CA PRO A 473 12.91 -5.60 1.84
C PRO A 473 13.39 -4.19 2.17
N ALA A 474 12.68 -3.51 3.09
CA ALA A 474 12.96 -2.12 3.45
C ALA A 474 14.40 -1.86 3.94
N VAL A 475 15.09 -2.88 4.44
CA VAL A 475 16.49 -2.78 4.86
C VAL A 475 17.44 -2.39 3.71
N PHE A 476 17.10 -2.73 2.47
CA PHE A 476 17.88 -2.38 1.28
C PHE A 476 17.66 -0.93 0.80
N GLY A 477 16.55 -0.33 1.19
CA GLY A 477 16.23 1.07 0.91
C GLY A 477 16.78 2.07 1.92
N LYS A 478 17.39 1.61 3.02
CA LYS A 478 17.95 2.50 4.04
C LYS A 478 19.00 3.44 3.45
N ALA A 479 18.96 4.73 3.85
CA ALA A 479 19.83 5.77 3.30
C ALA A 479 21.34 5.40 3.33
N TRP A 480 21.78 4.70 4.37
CA TRP A 480 23.19 4.26 4.50
C TRP A 480 23.53 3.03 3.63
N LYS A 481 22.55 2.37 3.03
CA LYS A 481 22.73 1.10 2.30
C LYS A 481 22.31 1.17 0.83
N VAL A 482 21.34 1.98 0.49
CA VAL A 482 20.71 2.03 -0.84
C VAL A 482 21.71 2.29 -1.97
N ASP A 483 22.65 3.21 -1.76
CA ASP A 483 23.67 3.51 -2.78
C ASP A 483 24.62 2.34 -3.04
N ARG A 484 24.88 1.53 -2.00
CA ARG A 484 25.66 0.29 -2.14
C ARG A 484 24.88 -0.75 -2.92
N VAL A 485 23.61 -0.94 -2.59
CA VAL A 485 22.69 -1.86 -3.29
C VAL A 485 22.62 -1.53 -4.77
N ILE A 486 22.38 -0.27 -5.12
CA ILE A 486 22.27 0.16 -6.51
C ILE A 486 23.61 -0.06 -7.24
N ARG A 487 24.74 0.33 -6.64
CA ARG A 487 26.08 0.16 -7.27
C ARG A 487 26.41 -1.31 -7.51
N GLU A 488 26.13 -2.21 -6.56
CA GLU A 488 26.38 -3.65 -6.73
C GLU A 488 25.53 -4.23 -7.86
N LEU A 489 24.22 -3.91 -7.90
CA LEU A 489 23.33 -4.35 -8.98
C LEU A 489 23.74 -3.79 -10.35
N GLU A 490 24.03 -2.50 -10.44
CA GLU A 490 24.48 -1.88 -11.69
C GLU A 490 25.81 -2.48 -12.19
N ALA A 491 26.75 -2.77 -11.29
CA ALA A 491 28.03 -3.36 -11.68
C ALA A 491 27.85 -4.76 -12.27
N ASP A 492 27.02 -5.59 -11.63
CA ASP A 492 26.69 -6.93 -12.12
C ASP A 492 25.93 -6.87 -13.47
N ASN A 493 24.95 -5.96 -13.59
CA ASN A 493 24.20 -5.77 -14.82
C ASN A 493 25.08 -5.29 -15.99
N ARG A 494 26.00 -4.35 -15.76
CA ARG A 494 26.93 -3.90 -16.79
C ARG A 494 27.87 -4.99 -17.26
N SER A 495 28.30 -5.87 -16.36
CA SER A 495 29.24 -6.95 -16.70
C SER A 495 28.56 -8.08 -17.46
N ARG A 496 27.28 -8.40 -17.19
CA ARG A 496 26.58 -9.58 -17.69
C ARG A 496 25.44 -9.30 -18.64
N LEU A 497 24.74 -8.15 -18.49
CA LEU A 497 23.47 -7.85 -19.16
C LEU A 497 23.48 -6.49 -19.86
N ALA A 498 24.65 -6.00 -20.28
CA ALA A 498 24.77 -4.68 -20.92
C ALA A 498 23.86 -4.54 -22.15
N ALA A 499 23.70 -5.60 -22.93
CA ALA A 499 22.86 -5.60 -24.13
C ALA A 499 21.35 -5.42 -23.80
N TRP A 500 20.90 -5.83 -22.62
CA TRP A 500 19.51 -5.69 -22.22
C TRP A 500 19.10 -4.25 -21.99
N GLN A 501 20.06 -3.38 -21.65
CA GLN A 501 19.82 -1.94 -21.49
C GLN A 501 19.46 -1.23 -22.81
N LEU A 502 19.68 -1.88 -23.95
CA LEU A 502 19.26 -1.39 -25.27
C LEU A 502 17.74 -1.62 -25.52
N SER A 503 17.10 -2.48 -24.72
CA SER A 503 15.65 -2.69 -24.79
C SER A 503 14.91 -1.55 -24.10
N PRO A 504 13.94 -0.88 -24.74
CA PRO A 504 13.17 0.19 -24.10
C PRO A 504 12.41 -0.22 -22.83
N LEU A 505 12.07 -1.50 -22.68
CA LEU A 505 11.36 -2.04 -21.51
C LEU A 505 12.29 -2.37 -20.35
N LEU A 506 13.60 -2.53 -20.60
CA LEU A 506 14.58 -2.93 -19.59
C LEU A 506 15.60 -1.81 -19.31
N HIS A 507 15.52 -0.72 -20.05
CA HIS A 507 16.42 0.42 -19.88
C HIS A 507 16.28 1.05 -18.49
N GLY A 508 17.38 1.08 -17.74
CA GLY A 508 17.41 1.62 -16.37
C GLY A 508 16.85 0.68 -15.29
N GLU A 509 16.34 -0.52 -15.67
CA GLU A 509 15.89 -1.50 -14.69
C GLU A 509 17.09 -2.22 -14.05
N LEU A 510 17.00 -2.44 -12.73
CA LEU A 510 17.99 -3.21 -11.97
C LEU A 510 17.59 -4.69 -11.97
N ILE A 511 18.55 -5.58 -12.28
CA ILE A 511 18.30 -7.00 -12.37
C ILE A 511 19.08 -7.70 -11.27
N LEU A 512 18.39 -8.49 -10.44
CA LEU A 512 18.96 -9.35 -9.43
C LEU A 512 19.10 -10.76 -10.02
N LEU A 513 20.31 -11.25 -10.10
CA LEU A 513 20.62 -12.61 -10.56
C LEU A 513 20.72 -13.56 -9.36
N LEU A 514 19.83 -14.54 -9.32
CA LEU A 514 19.89 -15.64 -8.35
C LEU A 514 20.70 -16.81 -8.95
N ASP A 515 21.43 -17.53 -8.12
CA ASP A 515 22.15 -18.75 -8.52
C ASP A 515 21.20 -19.95 -8.73
N GLU A 516 21.76 -21.14 -8.90
CA GLU A 516 21.00 -22.38 -9.09
C GLU A 516 20.19 -22.79 -7.85
N ASN A 517 20.61 -22.36 -6.66
CA ASN A 517 19.90 -22.56 -5.39
C ASN A 517 18.88 -21.44 -5.11
N LEU A 518 18.69 -20.53 -6.06
CA LEU A 518 17.85 -19.34 -5.94
C LEU A 518 18.31 -18.40 -4.82
N THR A 519 19.62 -18.33 -4.59
CA THR A 519 20.25 -17.44 -3.64
C THR A 519 21.06 -16.35 -4.34
N ALA A 520 21.26 -15.23 -3.65
CA ALA A 520 22.14 -14.13 -4.10
C ALA A 520 22.73 -13.42 -2.89
N ARG A 521 23.87 -12.78 -3.09
CA ARG A 521 24.47 -11.85 -2.12
C ARG A 521 24.31 -10.43 -2.58
N LEU A 522 23.81 -9.56 -1.68
CA LEU A 522 23.58 -8.15 -2.00
C LEU A 522 23.82 -7.30 -0.75
N ALA A 523 24.77 -6.39 -0.84
CA ALA A 523 25.10 -5.42 0.21
C ALA A 523 25.29 -6.06 1.60
N GLY A 524 26.02 -7.20 1.69
CA GLY A 524 26.31 -7.93 2.92
C GLY A 524 25.14 -8.67 3.51
N MET A 525 24.16 -9.02 2.68
CA MET A 525 23.03 -9.86 3.05
C MET A 525 22.95 -11.03 2.07
N GLU A 526 22.64 -12.20 2.59
CA GLU A 526 22.26 -13.36 1.80
C GLU A 526 20.75 -13.31 1.57
N LEU A 527 20.35 -13.43 0.30
CA LEU A 527 18.98 -13.46 -0.17
C LEU A 527 18.66 -14.87 -0.64
N CYS A 528 17.47 -15.34 -0.34
CA CYS A 528 16.94 -16.59 -0.88
C CYS A 528 15.50 -16.37 -1.34
N TYR A 529 15.17 -16.87 -2.53
CA TYR A 529 13.80 -16.80 -3.04
C TYR A 529 13.25 -18.23 -3.20
N ASP A 530 12.11 -18.47 -2.60
CA ASP A 530 11.35 -19.70 -2.83
C ASP A 530 9.89 -19.41 -3.15
N ARG A 531 9.23 -20.37 -3.78
CA ARG A 531 7.84 -20.19 -4.22
C ARG A 531 6.85 -20.14 -3.07
N GLU A 532 7.17 -20.69 -1.91
CA GLU A 532 6.24 -20.74 -0.76
C GLU A 532 6.34 -19.53 0.14
N ASN A 533 7.56 -19.05 0.39
CA ASN A 533 7.83 -18.00 1.36
C ASN A 533 8.18 -16.65 0.69
N GLY A 534 8.38 -16.64 -0.65
CA GLY A 534 8.85 -15.45 -1.35
C GLY A 534 10.31 -15.14 -1.02
N LEU A 535 10.69 -13.86 -1.06
CA LEU A 535 12.04 -13.45 -0.73
C LEU A 535 12.25 -13.44 0.79
N THR A 536 13.28 -14.17 1.21
CA THR A 536 13.83 -14.14 2.57
C THR A 536 15.24 -13.58 2.54
N TYR A 537 15.72 -13.08 3.67
CA TYR A 537 17.08 -12.55 3.78
C TYR A 537 17.62 -12.70 5.19
N GLN A 538 18.93 -12.89 5.26
CA GLN A 538 19.67 -12.92 6.52
C GLN A 538 20.98 -12.13 6.37
N LYS A 539 21.53 -11.71 7.50
CA LYS A 539 22.85 -11.06 7.50
C LYS A 539 23.90 -12.14 7.24
N GLU A 540 24.86 -11.86 6.35
CA GLU A 540 26.01 -12.75 6.19
C GLU A 540 26.66 -12.97 7.55
N GLU A 541 26.85 -14.24 7.94
CA GLU A 541 27.75 -14.59 9.02
C GLU A 541 29.16 -14.22 8.54
N THR A 542 29.69 -13.09 9.00
CA THR A 542 31.12 -12.85 8.89
C THR A 542 31.78 -13.92 9.74
N ASP A 543 32.55 -14.79 9.11
CA ASP A 543 33.53 -15.66 9.76
C ASP A 543 34.51 -14.75 10.54
N GLU A 544 34.12 -14.33 11.74
CA GLU A 544 35.05 -13.83 12.73
C GLU A 544 35.71 -15.04 13.38
N GLY A 545 36.55 -15.69 12.59
CA GLY A 545 37.37 -16.82 12.98
C GLY A 545 38.78 -16.67 12.43
N ASN A 546 39.56 -15.76 13.01
CA ASN A 546 40.94 -15.91 13.49
C ASN A 546 41.56 -14.55 13.80
#